data_592a8aaf480e38c70d42d78f3ab9fce7
#
_entry.id   592a8aaf480e38c70d42d78f3ab9fce7
#
_cell.length_a   1.000
_cell.length_b   1.000
_cell.length_c   1.000
_cell.angle_alpha   90.00
_cell.angle_beta   90.00
_cell.angle_gamma   90.00
#
_symmetry.space_group_name_H-M   'P 1'
#
loop_
_entity.id
_entity.type
_entity.pdbx_description
1 polymer ?
#
loop_
_entity_poly.entity_id
_entity_poly.type
_entity_poly.pdbx_seq_one_letter_code
_entity_poly.pdbx_strand_id
1 'polypeptide(L)'
;RSNYPLSIFNFHLVPTYKSGNIATKSIRMRQRLLAEGANELSYEIREIVKKAEQLRKLGIRISWENIGDPIQKNHKLPQWIKDIIAELVKSDDAYSYCPSKGMLETRQFLAAQTNAYGGVQITAEDICFFNGLGDAISKAYQFLTRTARVIGPSPAYSTHSSAEAAHAGFEPLTYRLDPDNHWYPDLDDLYNKIKYNPNIVGILIINPDNPTGMVYPLETLQRIVAIAKEFN
;
A
#
# COMPACT_ATOMS: atom_id res chain seq x y z
N ARG A 1 -21.63 -9.87 10.82
CA ARG A 1 -22.34 -8.91 9.93
C ARG A 1 -21.88 -7.52 10.33
N SER A 2 -20.87 -6.98 9.70
CA SER A 2 -20.53 -5.56 9.80
C SER A 2 -20.40 -5.05 8.37
N ASN A 3 -21.49 -4.49 7.88
CA ASN A 3 -21.50 -3.67 6.69
C ASN A 3 -20.95 -2.29 7.08
N TYR A 4 -19.68 -2.05 6.79
CA TYR A 4 -19.21 -0.68 6.64
C TYR A 4 -19.03 -0.42 5.14
N PRO A 5 -19.91 0.38 4.53
CA PRO A 5 -19.66 0.88 3.20
C PRO A 5 -18.61 2.00 3.30
N LEU A 6 -17.37 1.70 2.99
CA LEU A 6 -16.41 2.74 2.60
C LEU A 6 -16.74 3.20 1.18
N SER A 7 -17.89 3.83 1.00
CA SER A 7 -18.12 4.81 -0.05
C SER A 7 -17.94 6.19 0.57
N ILE A 8 -16.71 6.51 0.88
CA ILE A 8 -16.30 7.88 1.17
C ILE A 8 -16.30 8.58 -0.18
N PHE A 9 -17.15 9.60 -0.30
CA PHE A 9 -17.35 10.49 -1.46
C PHE A 9 -18.30 10.03 -2.57
N ASN A 10 -19.57 9.80 -2.24
CA ASN A 10 -20.66 10.16 -3.11
C ASN A 10 -21.51 11.22 -2.39
N PHE A 11 -21.08 12.47 -2.47
CA PHE A 11 -21.93 13.59 -2.07
C PHE A 11 -22.95 13.86 -3.16
N HIS A 12 -24.05 13.12 -3.15
CA HIS A 12 -25.30 13.57 -3.74
C HIS A 12 -26.10 14.26 -2.65
N LEU A 13 -25.75 15.50 -2.34
CA LEU A 13 -26.65 16.40 -1.64
C LEU A 13 -27.51 17.11 -2.70
N VAL A 14 -28.66 16.52 -2.99
CA VAL A 14 -29.77 17.26 -3.57
C VAL A 14 -30.73 17.59 -2.42
N PRO A 15 -30.80 18.82 -1.94
CA PRO A 15 -31.91 19.24 -1.10
C PRO A 15 -33.09 19.59 -1.99
N THR A 16 -34.11 18.74 -2.00
CA THR A 16 -35.44 19.15 -2.45
C THR A 16 -36.07 20.02 -1.35
N TYR A 17 -35.93 21.34 -1.48
CA TYR A 17 -36.68 22.27 -0.69
C TYR A 17 -37.79 22.91 -1.55
N LYS A 18 -39.06 22.73 -1.14
CA LYS A 18 -40.23 23.39 -1.73
C LYS A 18 -40.19 24.89 -1.43
N SER A 19 -40.56 25.65 -2.44
CA SER A 19 -40.57 27.10 -2.58
C SER A 19 -41.23 27.87 -1.43
N GLY A 20 -40.49 28.80 -0.86
CA GLY A 20 -40.95 30.02 -0.24
C GLY A 20 -39.94 31.11 -0.60
N ASN A 21 -40.42 32.26 -1.09
CA ASN A 21 -39.63 33.38 -1.58
C ASN A 21 -38.62 33.90 -0.54
N ILE A 22 -37.39 33.44 -0.63
CA ILE A 22 -36.22 34.08 -0.02
C ILE A 22 -35.21 34.25 -1.14
N ALA A 23 -34.74 35.49 -1.33
CA ALA A 23 -33.67 35.79 -2.30
C ALA A 23 -32.52 34.81 -2.12
N THR A 24 -32.40 33.86 -3.00
CA THR A 24 -31.32 32.87 -3.02
C THR A 24 -30.02 33.58 -3.36
N LYS A 25 -29.26 33.98 -2.33
CA LYS A 25 -27.83 34.13 -2.50
C LYS A 25 -27.31 32.79 -3.02
N SER A 26 -26.93 32.76 -4.29
CA SER A 26 -26.26 31.60 -4.89
C SER A 26 -25.08 31.23 -4.00
N ILE A 27 -25.21 30.13 -3.27
CA ILE A 27 -24.10 29.58 -2.50
C ILE A 27 -23.15 29.03 -3.56
N ARG A 28 -22.11 29.80 -3.88
CA ARG A 28 -21.04 29.38 -4.76
C ARG A 28 -20.29 28.27 -4.02
N MET A 29 -20.60 27.02 -4.34
CA MET A 29 -19.81 25.90 -3.80
C MET A 29 -18.34 26.06 -4.19
N ARG A 30 -17.45 25.88 -3.25
CA ARG A 30 -16.02 25.88 -3.52
C ARG A 30 -15.72 24.72 -4.48
N GLN A 31 -15.06 25.02 -5.58
CA GLN A 31 -14.59 24.03 -6.56
C GLN A 31 -13.15 23.62 -6.19
N ARG A 32 -12.73 22.44 -6.63
CA ARG A 32 -11.41 21.85 -6.38
C ARG A 32 -11.14 21.55 -4.90
N LEU A 33 -12.00 20.74 -4.30
CA LEU A 33 -11.81 20.26 -2.92
C LEU A 33 -10.83 19.09 -2.85
N LEU A 34 -10.68 18.32 -3.93
CA LEU A 34 -9.80 17.16 -3.98
C LEU A 34 -8.44 17.55 -4.57
N ALA A 35 -7.39 16.93 -4.07
CA ALA A 35 -6.05 17.03 -4.65
C ALA A 35 -6.04 16.39 -6.04
N GLU A 36 -5.16 16.87 -6.92
CA GLU A 36 -4.80 16.17 -8.14
C GLU A 36 -4.33 14.75 -7.78
N GLY A 37 -4.75 13.74 -8.54
CA GLY A 37 -4.44 12.34 -8.25
C GLY A 37 -5.32 11.66 -7.20
N ALA A 38 -6.23 12.38 -6.52
CA ALA A 38 -7.14 11.74 -5.56
C ALA A 38 -8.01 10.63 -6.19
N ASN A 39 -8.30 10.72 -7.48
CA ASN A 39 -9.04 9.70 -8.23
C ASN A 39 -8.20 8.47 -8.58
N GLU A 40 -6.88 8.57 -8.50
CA GLU A 40 -5.94 7.48 -8.76
C GLU A 40 -5.83 6.51 -7.58
N LEU A 41 -6.38 6.89 -6.41
CA LEU A 41 -6.49 6.02 -5.25
C LEU A 41 -7.57 4.95 -5.51
N SER A 42 -7.31 4.07 -6.46
CA SER A 42 -8.16 2.93 -6.79
C SER A 42 -7.56 1.64 -6.24
N TYR A 43 -8.42 0.69 -5.92
CA TYR A 43 -8.00 -0.66 -5.55
C TYR A 43 -8.61 -1.62 -6.56
N GLU A 44 -7.86 -1.91 -7.63
CA GLU A 44 -8.30 -2.69 -8.80
C GLU A 44 -8.92 -4.05 -8.43
N ILE A 45 -8.40 -4.70 -7.38
CA ILE A 45 -8.94 -5.98 -6.90
C ILE A 45 -10.42 -5.85 -6.53
N ARG A 46 -10.86 -4.71 -5.99
CA ARG A 46 -12.28 -4.50 -5.63
C ARG A 46 -13.16 -4.43 -6.87
N GLU A 47 -12.70 -3.86 -7.95
CA GLU A 47 -13.45 -3.80 -9.21
C GLU A 47 -13.57 -5.19 -9.84
N ILE A 48 -12.52 -5.98 -9.80
CA ILE A 48 -12.53 -7.39 -10.24
C ILE A 48 -13.54 -8.19 -9.40
N VAL A 49 -13.50 -8.02 -8.07
CA VAL A 49 -14.46 -8.70 -7.16
C VAL A 49 -15.91 -8.33 -7.49
N LYS A 50 -16.22 -7.05 -7.75
CA LYS A 50 -17.57 -6.64 -8.15
C LYS A 50 -18.05 -7.34 -9.43
N LYS A 51 -17.19 -7.44 -10.44
CA LYS A 51 -17.49 -8.16 -11.69
C LYS A 51 -17.68 -9.67 -11.45
N ALA A 52 -16.81 -10.28 -10.66
CA ALA A 52 -16.91 -11.69 -10.30
C ALA A 52 -18.21 -12.00 -9.55
N GLU A 53 -18.62 -11.12 -8.61
CA GLU A 53 -19.90 -11.25 -7.90
C GLU A 53 -21.13 -11.15 -8.84
N GLN A 54 -21.05 -10.30 -9.87
CA GLN A 54 -22.11 -10.25 -10.90
C GLN A 54 -22.22 -11.57 -11.67
N LEU A 55 -21.08 -12.14 -12.08
CA LEU A 55 -21.04 -13.44 -12.76
C LEU A 55 -21.55 -14.57 -11.85
N ARG A 56 -21.18 -14.54 -10.57
CA ARG A 56 -21.68 -15.53 -9.58
C ARG A 56 -23.21 -15.49 -9.44
N LYS A 57 -23.82 -14.31 -9.49
CA LYS A 57 -25.29 -14.15 -9.49
C LYS A 57 -25.97 -14.76 -10.72
N LEU A 58 -25.24 -14.91 -11.83
CA LEU A 58 -25.70 -15.58 -13.05
C LEU A 58 -25.46 -17.10 -13.01
N GLY A 59 -25.02 -17.66 -11.87
CA GLY A 59 -24.78 -19.08 -11.69
C GLY A 59 -23.39 -19.53 -12.13
N ILE A 60 -22.50 -18.63 -12.53
CA ILE A 60 -21.14 -18.95 -12.92
C ILE A 60 -20.31 -19.24 -11.67
N ARG A 61 -19.64 -20.40 -11.64
CA ARG A 61 -18.72 -20.76 -10.56
C ARG A 61 -17.45 -19.91 -10.65
N ILE A 62 -17.13 -19.22 -9.56
CA ILE A 62 -15.92 -18.40 -9.42
C ILE A 62 -14.91 -19.11 -8.53
N SER A 63 -13.66 -19.25 -9.00
CA SER A 63 -12.51 -19.65 -8.18
C SER A 63 -11.82 -18.37 -7.67
N TRP A 64 -11.79 -18.22 -6.34
CA TRP A 64 -11.25 -17.03 -5.69
C TRP A 64 -9.77 -17.22 -5.36
N GLU A 65 -8.89 -16.60 -6.17
CA GLU A 65 -7.44 -16.66 -6.02
C GLU A 65 -6.81 -15.27 -5.75
N ASN A 66 -7.66 -14.26 -5.58
CA ASN A 66 -7.27 -12.84 -5.53
C ASN A 66 -6.85 -12.35 -4.14
N ILE A 67 -7.16 -13.09 -3.06
CA ILE A 67 -6.83 -12.69 -1.68
C ILE A 67 -6.15 -13.87 -0.98
N GLY A 68 -4.95 -13.63 -0.48
CA GLY A 68 -4.16 -14.58 0.31
C GLY A 68 -4.51 -14.55 1.79
N ASP A 69 -5.81 -14.62 2.14
CA ASP A 69 -6.24 -14.71 3.54
C ASP A 69 -6.20 -16.18 4.00
N PRO A 70 -5.28 -16.56 4.89
CA PRO A 70 -5.16 -17.96 5.34
C PRO A 70 -6.45 -18.47 5.99
N ILE A 71 -7.16 -17.64 6.72
CA ILE A 71 -8.40 -18.06 7.42
C ILE A 71 -9.50 -18.36 6.41
N GLN A 72 -9.65 -17.54 5.35
CA GLN A 72 -10.60 -17.78 4.27
C GLN A 72 -10.23 -19.02 3.44
N LYS A 73 -8.96 -19.42 3.43
CA LYS A 73 -8.44 -20.62 2.78
C LYS A 73 -8.45 -21.86 3.73
N ASN A 74 -9.27 -21.83 4.78
CA ASN A 74 -9.44 -22.90 5.77
C ASN A 74 -8.22 -23.22 6.66
N HIS A 75 -7.24 -22.33 6.74
CA HIS A 75 -6.20 -22.42 7.75
C HIS A 75 -6.74 -21.96 9.10
N LYS A 76 -6.23 -22.54 10.17
CA LYS A 76 -6.63 -22.16 11.53
C LYS A 76 -5.52 -21.36 12.19
N LEU A 77 -5.91 -20.29 12.86
CA LEU A 77 -4.98 -19.62 13.76
C LEU A 77 -4.57 -20.57 14.90
N PRO A 78 -3.28 -20.76 15.16
CA PRO A 78 -2.81 -21.59 16.27
C PRO A 78 -3.46 -21.20 17.60
N GLN A 79 -3.80 -22.20 18.41
CA GLN A 79 -4.52 -21.95 19.66
C GLN A 79 -3.71 -21.07 20.61
N TRP A 80 -2.40 -21.27 20.71
CA TRP A 80 -1.53 -20.49 21.60
C TRP A 80 -1.57 -18.97 21.31
N ILE A 81 -1.74 -18.55 20.04
CA ILE A 81 -1.90 -17.13 19.71
C ILE A 81 -3.20 -16.57 20.28
N LYS A 82 -4.29 -17.35 20.15
CA LYS A 82 -5.59 -16.97 20.73
C LYS A 82 -5.54 -16.85 22.24
N ASP A 83 -4.84 -17.78 22.89
CA ASP A 83 -4.68 -17.81 24.35
C ASP A 83 -3.89 -16.59 24.85
N ILE A 84 -2.80 -16.23 24.16
CA ILE A 84 -2.03 -15.00 24.45
C ILE A 84 -2.92 -13.76 24.31
N ILE A 85 -3.66 -13.62 23.22
CA ILE A 85 -4.54 -12.47 23.00
C ILE A 85 -5.62 -12.42 24.09
N ALA A 86 -6.25 -13.56 24.40
CA ALA A 86 -7.27 -13.64 25.43
C ALA A 86 -6.76 -13.29 26.83
N GLU A 87 -5.49 -13.53 27.10
CA GLU A 87 -4.86 -13.13 28.36
C GLU A 87 -4.54 -11.63 28.38
N LEU A 88 -3.93 -11.13 27.32
CA LEU A 88 -3.53 -9.71 27.22
C LEU A 88 -4.72 -8.75 27.37
N VAL A 89 -5.86 -9.06 26.79
CA VAL A 89 -7.06 -8.17 26.85
C VAL A 89 -7.72 -8.12 28.22
N LYS A 90 -7.27 -8.90 29.21
CA LYS A 90 -7.76 -8.80 30.60
C LYS A 90 -7.10 -7.64 31.36
N SER A 91 -5.96 -7.16 30.91
CA SER A 91 -5.29 -6.01 31.51
C SER A 91 -5.81 -4.70 30.92
N ASP A 92 -6.05 -3.72 31.77
CA ASP A 92 -6.45 -2.36 31.36
C ASP A 92 -5.34 -1.68 30.52
N ASP A 93 -4.08 -2.08 30.70
CA ASP A 93 -2.96 -1.58 29.89
C ASP A 93 -3.11 -1.86 28.39
N ALA A 94 -3.82 -2.95 28.03
CA ALA A 94 -4.10 -3.27 26.62
C ALA A 94 -4.97 -2.22 25.91
N TYR A 95 -5.65 -1.35 26.67
CA TYR A 95 -6.56 -0.31 26.16
C TYR A 95 -5.96 1.08 26.27
N SER A 96 -4.74 1.20 26.76
CA SER A 96 -4.04 2.47 26.87
C SER A 96 -3.42 2.91 25.54
N TYR A 97 -3.04 4.20 25.44
CA TYR A 97 -2.24 4.67 24.33
C TYR A 97 -0.86 4.01 24.32
N CYS A 98 -0.40 3.58 23.15
CA CYS A 98 0.99 3.20 22.96
C CYS A 98 1.84 4.42 22.50
N PRO A 99 3.18 4.35 22.67
CA PRO A 99 4.09 5.36 22.12
C PRO A 99 3.92 5.51 20.61
N SER A 100 4.14 6.72 20.07
CA SER A 100 3.89 7.05 18.66
C SER A 100 4.65 6.17 17.65
N LYS A 101 5.84 5.68 18.01
CA LYS A 101 6.62 4.75 17.18
C LYS A 101 6.23 3.27 17.38
N GLY A 102 5.36 2.96 18.35
CA GLY A 102 5.05 1.61 18.83
C GLY A 102 5.82 1.24 20.09
N MET A 103 5.47 0.12 20.71
CA MET A 103 6.04 -0.36 21.97
C MET A 103 7.55 -0.57 21.84
N LEU A 104 8.30 -0.06 22.83
CA LEU A 104 9.77 -0.08 22.80
C LEU A 104 10.31 -1.52 22.78
N GLU A 105 9.76 -2.39 23.61
CA GLU A 105 10.18 -3.78 23.72
C GLU A 105 10.01 -4.51 22.37
N THR A 106 8.91 -4.27 21.68
CA THR A 106 8.67 -4.86 20.35
C THR A 106 9.66 -4.34 19.32
N ARG A 107 9.97 -3.04 19.35
CA ARG A 107 10.96 -2.43 18.45
C ARG A 107 12.37 -2.94 18.74
N GLN A 108 12.74 -3.10 20.03
CA GLN A 108 14.02 -3.71 20.44
C GLN A 108 14.13 -5.16 19.97
N PHE A 109 13.08 -5.94 20.14
CA PHE A 109 13.04 -7.31 19.65
C PHE A 109 13.26 -7.39 18.15
N LEU A 110 12.54 -6.58 17.37
CA LEU A 110 12.68 -6.56 15.91
C LEU A 110 14.07 -6.08 15.46
N ALA A 111 14.65 -5.07 16.15
CA ALA A 111 16.01 -4.63 15.86
C ALA A 111 17.01 -5.76 16.10
N ALA A 112 16.90 -6.48 17.23
CA ALA A 112 17.75 -7.62 17.53
C ALA A 112 17.61 -8.74 16.49
N GLN A 113 16.38 -9.08 16.09
CA GLN A 113 16.13 -10.08 15.05
C GLN A 113 16.73 -9.67 13.70
N THR A 114 16.55 -8.41 13.29
CA THR A 114 17.12 -7.87 12.03
C THR A 114 18.65 -7.94 12.06
N ASN A 115 19.25 -7.51 13.16
CA ASN A 115 20.72 -7.49 13.32
C ASN A 115 21.32 -8.89 13.32
N ALA A 116 20.58 -9.91 13.76
CA ALA A 116 21.03 -11.31 13.74
C ALA A 116 21.27 -11.85 12.32
N TYR A 117 20.63 -11.26 11.28
CA TYR A 117 20.89 -11.61 9.88
C TYR A 117 22.16 -10.98 9.33
N GLY A 118 22.84 -10.13 10.08
CA GLY A 118 24.02 -9.39 9.62
C GLY A 118 23.68 -8.14 8.82
N GLY A 119 24.70 -7.48 8.27
CA GLY A 119 24.55 -6.23 7.54
C GLY A 119 24.62 -4.99 8.43
N VAL A 120 23.98 -3.91 8.01
CA VAL A 120 23.91 -2.65 8.79
C VAL A 120 23.13 -2.88 10.06
N GLN A 121 23.75 -2.53 11.20
CA GLN A 121 23.10 -2.67 12.49
C GLN A 121 22.11 -1.52 12.72
N ILE A 122 20.90 -1.85 13.17
CA ILE A 122 19.84 -0.90 13.50
C ILE A 122 19.50 -0.95 15.00
N THR A 123 18.82 0.08 15.46
CA THR A 123 18.31 0.22 16.81
C THR A 123 16.78 0.27 16.84
N ALA A 124 16.19 0.29 18.01
CA ALA A 124 14.74 0.50 18.15
C ALA A 124 14.28 1.84 17.57
N GLU A 125 15.18 2.83 17.45
CA GLU A 125 14.84 4.15 16.91
C GLU A 125 14.67 4.14 15.39
N ASP A 126 15.19 3.14 14.71
CA ASP A 126 15.05 2.93 13.27
C ASP A 126 13.75 2.21 12.89
N ILE A 127 12.91 1.87 13.88
CA ILE A 127 11.66 1.14 13.71
C ILE A 127 10.47 2.01 14.11
N CYS A 128 9.48 2.10 13.24
CA CYS A 128 8.22 2.78 13.49
C CYS A 128 7.05 1.93 13.02
N PHE A 129 6.02 1.78 13.86
CA PHE A 129 4.80 1.05 13.52
C PHE A 129 3.75 1.96 12.92
N PHE A 130 2.96 1.41 12.02
CA PHE A 130 1.82 2.03 11.37
C PHE A 130 0.59 1.10 11.41
N ASN A 131 -0.58 1.62 11.07
CA ASN A 131 -1.81 0.84 10.97
C ASN A 131 -1.86 0.01 9.67
N GLY A 132 -0.88 -0.86 9.50
CA GLY A 132 -0.68 -1.67 8.33
C GLY A 132 0.18 -0.98 7.25
N LEU A 133 0.59 -1.79 6.25
CA LEU A 133 1.50 -1.34 5.20
C LEU A 133 0.93 -0.20 4.35
N GLY A 134 -0.36 -0.19 4.09
CA GLY A 134 -1.00 0.90 3.31
C GLY A 134 -0.90 2.26 3.99
N ASP A 135 -1.00 2.31 5.33
CA ASP A 135 -0.81 3.56 6.10
C ASP A 135 0.66 4.01 6.03
N ALA A 136 1.60 3.09 6.20
CA ALA A 136 3.03 3.39 6.08
C ALA A 136 3.38 3.97 4.71
N ILE A 137 2.90 3.36 3.62
CA ILE A 137 3.11 3.83 2.25
C ILE A 137 2.54 5.23 2.06
N SER A 138 1.28 5.44 2.44
CA SER A 138 0.62 6.75 2.32
C SER A 138 1.39 7.84 3.07
N LYS A 139 1.87 7.53 4.27
CA LYS A 139 2.67 8.47 5.06
C LYS A 139 4.01 8.76 4.40
N ALA A 140 4.71 7.74 3.89
CA ALA A 140 5.98 7.94 3.18
C ALA A 140 5.82 8.93 2.02
N TYR A 141 4.80 8.75 1.18
CA TYR A 141 4.54 9.66 0.06
C TYR A 141 4.15 11.08 0.50
N GLN A 142 3.50 11.26 1.66
CA GLN A 142 3.16 12.59 2.18
C GLN A 142 4.37 13.46 2.51
N PHE A 143 5.53 12.85 2.77
CA PHE A 143 6.78 13.55 3.08
C PHE A 143 7.61 13.87 1.84
N LEU A 144 7.27 13.31 0.69
CA LEU A 144 7.96 13.61 -0.57
C LEU A 144 7.48 14.93 -1.16
N THR A 145 8.36 15.63 -1.86
CA THR A 145 7.96 16.79 -2.67
C THR A 145 7.09 16.31 -3.84
N ARG A 146 6.19 17.14 -4.33
CA ARG A 146 5.24 16.76 -5.40
C ARG A 146 5.88 16.27 -6.69
N THR A 147 7.09 16.73 -6.98
CA THR A 147 7.85 16.34 -8.17
C THR A 147 8.66 15.06 -7.99
N ALA A 148 8.87 14.64 -6.74
CA ALA A 148 9.61 13.43 -6.43
C ALA A 148 8.83 12.18 -6.84
N ARG A 149 9.47 11.28 -7.59
CA ARG A 149 8.88 10.04 -8.08
C ARG A 149 9.58 8.83 -7.47
N VAL A 150 8.83 7.80 -7.17
CA VAL A 150 9.37 6.50 -6.76
C VAL A 150 9.04 5.48 -7.83
N ILE A 151 10.08 4.95 -8.50
CA ILE A 151 9.87 3.94 -9.52
C ILE A 151 9.66 2.57 -8.87
N GLY A 152 8.58 1.87 -9.23
CA GLY A 152 8.21 0.56 -8.69
C GLY A 152 8.17 -0.54 -9.75
N PRO A 153 8.08 -1.82 -9.37
CA PRO A 153 7.96 -2.93 -10.30
C PRO A 153 6.58 -2.94 -10.99
N SER A 154 6.52 -3.57 -12.18
CA SER A 154 5.27 -3.88 -12.89
C SER A 154 5.35 -5.30 -13.49
N PRO A 155 4.41 -6.22 -13.14
CA PRO A 155 3.28 -6.05 -12.21
C PRO A 155 3.72 -5.82 -10.77
N ALA A 156 2.85 -5.26 -9.91
CA ALA A 156 3.16 -5.00 -8.51
C ALA A 156 1.91 -5.05 -7.61
N TYR A 157 2.14 -5.03 -6.32
CA TYR A 157 1.09 -4.82 -5.33
C TYR A 157 0.50 -3.41 -5.52
N SER A 158 -0.78 -3.35 -5.89
CA SER A 158 -1.47 -2.14 -6.35
C SER A 158 -1.46 -0.96 -5.34
N THR A 159 -1.31 -1.23 -4.04
CA THR A 159 -1.23 -0.17 -3.03
C THR A 159 -0.05 0.77 -3.27
N HIS A 160 1.09 0.26 -3.74
CA HIS A 160 2.26 1.08 -4.05
C HIS A 160 2.05 1.93 -5.31
N SER A 161 1.60 1.30 -6.40
CA SER A 161 1.36 2.00 -7.66
C SER A 161 0.26 3.06 -7.53
N SER A 162 -0.84 2.75 -6.84
CA SER A 162 -1.90 3.71 -6.56
C SER A 162 -1.44 4.89 -5.69
N ALA A 163 -0.60 4.64 -4.69
CA ALA A 163 -0.07 5.70 -3.84
C ALA A 163 0.90 6.62 -4.61
N GLU A 164 1.74 6.05 -5.48
CA GLU A 164 2.65 6.81 -6.35
C GLU A 164 1.87 7.66 -7.34
N ALA A 165 0.88 7.06 -8.03
CA ALA A 165 0.03 7.77 -8.97
C ALA A 165 -0.76 8.92 -8.29
N ALA A 166 -1.33 8.67 -7.11
CA ALA A 166 -2.03 9.68 -6.33
C ALA A 166 -1.12 10.82 -5.86
N HIS A 167 0.12 10.50 -5.50
CA HIS A 167 1.12 11.50 -5.11
C HIS A 167 1.50 12.38 -6.30
N ALA A 168 1.80 11.79 -7.44
CA ALA A 168 2.25 12.48 -8.63
C ALA A 168 1.12 13.20 -9.38
N GLY A 169 -0.11 12.68 -9.33
CA GLY A 169 -1.24 13.10 -10.16
C GLY A 169 -1.18 12.57 -11.60
N PHE A 170 -0.37 11.55 -11.85
CA PHE A 170 -0.13 10.91 -13.14
C PHE A 170 -0.06 9.40 -12.98
N GLU A 171 -0.01 8.67 -14.10
CA GLU A 171 0.24 7.23 -14.11
C GLU A 171 1.47 6.85 -13.27
N PRO A 172 1.44 5.69 -12.59
CA PRO A 172 2.54 5.26 -11.74
C PRO A 172 3.80 5.03 -12.58
N LEU A 173 4.93 5.43 -12.04
CA LEU A 173 6.21 5.21 -12.69
C LEU A 173 6.71 3.81 -12.34
N THR A 174 6.93 2.97 -13.36
CA THR A 174 7.28 1.56 -13.14
C THR A 174 8.47 1.11 -13.96
N TYR A 175 9.17 0.07 -13.48
CA TYR A 175 10.11 -0.72 -14.27
C TYR A 175 9.52 -2.13 -14.49
N ARG A 176 9.90 -2.75 -15.60
CA ARG A 176 9.36 -4.03 -16.02
C ARG A 176 9.93 -5.18 -15.19
N LEU A 177 9.07 -6.12 -14.81
CA LEU A 177 9.46 -7.48 -14.44
C LEU A 177 9.34 -8.36 -15.69
N ASP A 178 10.39 -9.11 -16.00
CA ASP A 178 10.46 -9.89 -17.22
C ASP A 178 9.88 -11.30 -17.04
N PRO A 179 8.70 -11.60 -17.63
CA PRO A 179 8.07 -12.91 -17.48
C PRO A 179 8.87 -14.05 -18.10
N ASP A 180 9.69 -13.75 -19.11
CA ASP A 180 10.53 -14.75 -19.78
C ASP A 180 11.82 -15.02 -19.00
N ASN A 181 12.13 -14.16 -18.02
CA ASN A 181 13.27 -14.29 -17.12
C ASN A 181 12.81 -14.34 -15.64
N HIS A 182 11.98 -15.33 -15.30
CA HIS A 182 11.54 -15.58 -13.92
C HIS A 182 10.90 -14.38 -13.20
N TRP A 183 10.34 -13.44 -13.92
CA TRP A 183 9.81 -12.19 -13.35
C TRP A 183 10.86 -11.37 -12.59
N TYR A 184 12.13 -11.52 -12.95
CA TYR A 184 13.16 -10.66 -12.39
C TYR A 184 13.09 -9.26 -12.99
N PRO A 185 13.55 -8.23 -12.25
CA PRO A 185 13.63 -6.86 -12.76
C PRO A 185 14.46 -6.76 -14.04
N ASP A 186 13.88 -6.14 -15.07
CA ASP A 186 14.63 -5.70 -16.24
C ASP A 186 15.50 -4.50 -15.83
N LEU A 187 16.77 -4.79 -15.60
CA LEU A 187 17.72 -3.81 -15.07
C LEU A 187 18.10 -2.73 -16.10
N ASP A 188 17.99 -3.04 -17.39
CA ASP A 188 18.23 -2.06 -18.44
C ASP A 188 17.06 -1.08 -18.55
N ASP A 189 15.82 -1.57 -18.42
CA ASP A 189 14.64 -0.72 -18.34
C ASP A 189 14.70 0.19 -17.11
N LEU A 190 15.04 -0.36 -15.94
CA LEU A 190 15.22 0.40 -14.70
C LEU A 190 16.29 1.48 -14.85
N TYR A 191 17.48 1.09 -15.32
CA TYR A 191 18.60 2.00 -15.52
C TYR A 191 18.25 3.17 -16.43
N ASN A 192 17.67 2.87 -17.59
CA ASN A 192 17.32 3.90 -18.57
C ASN A 192 16.27 4.86 -18.04
N LYS A 193 15.24 4.35 -17.32
CA LYS A 193 14.22 5.20 -16.72
C LYS A 193 14.78 6.15 -15.68
N ILE A 194 15.69 5.69 -14.84
CA ILE A 194 16.36 6.55 -13.84
C ILE A 194 17.26 7.57 -14.53
N LYS A 195 18.09 7.13 -15.47
CA LYS A 195 19.03 7.99 -16.20
C LYS A 195 18.37 9.18 -16.88
N TYR A 196 17.19 8.97 -17.45
CA TYR A 196 16.49 10.00 -18.21
C TYR A 196 15.37 10.71 -17.45
N ASN A 197 15.17 10.38 -16.18
CA ASN A 197 14.18 11.05 -15.34
C ASN A 197 14.77 11.45 -13.98
N PRO A 198 15.30 12.68 -13.86
CA PRO A 198 15.92 13.17 -12.63
C PRO A 198 14.94 13.37 -11.46
N ASN A 199 13.64 13.23 -11.68
CA ASN A 199 12.65 13.30 -10.62
C ASN A 199 12.52 11.98 -9.84
N ILE A 200 13.14 10.90 -10.32
CA ILE A 200 13.17 9.63 -9.58
C ILE A 200 14.11 9.75 -8.40
N VAL A 201 13.55 9.70 -7.20
CA VAL A 201 14.29 9.84 -5.93
C VAL A 201 14.34 8.53 -5.14
N GLY A 202 13.68 7.48 -5.62
CA GLY A 202 13.65 6.20 -4.94
C GLY A 202 13.27 5.05 -5.87
N ILE A 203 13.78 3.86 -5.53
CA ILE A 203 13.44 2.60 -6.19
C ILE A 203 12.68 1.74 -5.19
N LEU A 204 11.45 1.35 -5.53
CA LEU A 204 10.69 0.39 -4.75
C LEU A 204 11.10 -1.03 -5.14
N ILE A 205 11.41 -1.85 -4.14
CA ILE A 205 11.65 -3.29 -4.30
C ILE A 205 10.64 -4.03 -3.42
N ILE A 206 10.02 -5.05 -3.97
CA ILE A 206 9.17 -5.99 -3.24
C ILE A 206 9.83 -7.36 -3.33
N ASN A 207 10.32 -7.91 -2.21
CA ASN A 207 11.05 -9.17 -2.21
C ASN A 207 10.80 -9.97 -0.90
N PRO A 208 10.20 -11.17 -0.94
CA PRO A 208 9.62 -11.83 -2.12
C PRO A 208 8.57 -10.96 -2.82
N ASP A 209 8.52 -11.04 -4.16
CA ASP A 209 7.66 -10.18 -4.96
C ASP A 209 6.17 -10.51 -4.82
N ASN A 210 5.35 -9.49 -4.80
CA ASN A 210 3.90 -9.60 -4.90
C ASN A 210 3.43 -8.83 -6.16
N PRO A 211 2.87 -9.48 -7.20
CA PRO A 211 2.13 -10.76 -7.13
C PRO A 211 2.90 -12.00 -7.61
N THR A 212 4.11 -11.89 -8.12
CA THR A 212 4.76 -13.02 -8.83
C THR A 212 5.28 -14.12 -7.89
N GLY A 213 5.48 -13.81 -6.61
CA GLY A 213 6.03 -14.73 -5.62
C GLY A 213 7.53 -14.98 -5.76
N MET A 214 8.21 -14.31 -6.69
CA MET A 214 9.63 -14.55 -6.95
C MET A 214 10.52 -13.93 -5.88
N VAL A 215 11.60 -14.64 -5.57
CA VAL A 215 12.69 -14.15 -4.71
C VAL A 215 13.84 -13.75 -5.61
N TYR A 216 14.22 -12.48 -5.57
CA TYR A 216 15.29 -11.97 -6.41
C TYR A 216 16.65 -12.46 -5.92
N PRO A 217 17.54 -12.92 -6.84
CA PRO A 217 18.90 -13.28 -6.49
C PRO A 217 19.68 -12.11 -5.89
N LEU A 218 20.64 -12.43 -5.03
CA LEU A 218 21.49 -11.41 -4.40
C LEU A 218 22.19 -10.53 -5.45
N GLU A 219 22.64 -11.11 -6.55
CA GLU A 219 23.27 -10.38 -7.65
C GLU A 219 22.34 -9.32 -8.25
N THR A 220 21.07 -9.65 -8.47
CA THR A 220 20.05 -8.70 -8.95
C THR A 220 19.89 -7.54 -7.98
N LEU A 221 19.77 -7.83 -6.68
CA LEU A 221 19.64 -6.80 -5.64
C LEU A 221 20.90 -5.91 -5.58
N GLN A 222 22.09 -6.50 -5.68
CA GLN A 222 23.35 -5.75 -5.71
C GLN A 222 23.44 -4.81 -6.92
N ARG A 223 22.98 -5.25 -8.09
CA ARG A 223 22.94 -4.41 -9.29
C ARG A 223 21.93 -3.25 -9.15
N ILE A 224 20.75 -3.48 -8.55
CA ILE A 224 19.80 -2.41 -8.26
C ILE A 224 20.42 -1.37 -7.31
N VAL A 225 21.12 -1.83 -6.26
CA VAL A 225 21.84 -0.94 -5.34
C VAL A 225 22.96 -0.17 -6.05
N ALA A 226 23.67 -0.80 -6.99
CA ALA A 226 24.70 -0.14 -7.78
C ALA A 226 24.10 0.98 -8.66
N ILE A 227 22.97 0.71 -9.32
CA ILE A 227 22.20 1.73 -10.08
C ILE A 227 21.81 2.89 -9.17
N ALA A 228 21.23 2.60 -8.01
CA ALA A 228 20.82 3.64 -7.06
C ALA A 228 22.01 4.52 -6.62
N LYS A 229 23.19 3.91 -6.41
CA LYS A 229 24.41 4.64 -6.03
C LYS A 229 25.00 5.47 -7.17
N GLU A 230 24.83 5.05 -8.41
CA GLU A 230 25.35 5.76 -9.59
C GLU A 230 24.60 7.09 -9.81
N PHE A 231 23.31 7.09 -9.54
CA PHE A 231 22.46 8.27 -9.76
C PHE A 231 22.22 9.11 -8.48
N ASN A 232 22.70 8.65 -7.33
CA ASN A 232 22.74 9.33 -6.02
C ASN A 232 21.39 9.86 -5.54
#